data_d35b2fa1d480fd3a02582d6f2a0b948b
#
_entry.id   d35b2fa1d480fd3a02582d6f2a0b948b
#
_cell.length_a   1.000
_cell.length_b   1.000
_cell.length_c   1.000
_cell.angle_alpha   90.00
_cell.angle_beta   90.00
_cell.angle_gamma   90.00
#
_symmetry.space_group_name_H-M   'P 1'
#
loop_
_entity.id
_entity.type
_entity.pdbx_description
1 polymer ?
#
loop_
_entity_poly.entity_id
_entity_poly.type
_entity_poly.pdbx_seq_one_letter_code
_entity_poly.pdbx_strand_id
1 'polypeptide(L)'
;EAVFKFTANQEKEHGKIFYNFLKEMTGENITIDGSYPVDIYDDVLKLLRSAQHNEFEEFEPVYPDFAAVANQEGFTNIGAKFNQIAKIEKTHGDRFGMFADLLEQGKLFVSDVEEEWMCLNCGYVHKSSEAPKSCPVCSHPQGYFVRLKLAPFTTL
;
A
#
# COMPACT_ATOMS: atom_id res chain seq x y z
N GLU A 1 6.26 -7.72 -4.35
CA GLU A 1 7.19 -7.10 -3.41
C GLU A 1 7.18 -5.58 -3.50
N ALA A 2 7.38 -4.97 -4.70
CA ALA A 2 7.52 -3.51 -4.85
C ALA A 2 6.32 -2.71 -4.32
N VAL A 3 5.08 -3.13 -4.60
CA VAL A 3 3.88 -2.45 -4.10
C VAL A 3 3.80 -2.45 -2.57
N PHE A 4 4.12 -3.57 -1.93
CA PHE A 4 4.16 -3.64 -0.46
C PHE A 4 5.25 -2.74 0.13
N LYS A 5 6.46 -2.72 -0.44
CA LYS A 5 7.52 -1.82 0.02
C LYS A 5 7.17 -0.35 -0.14
N PHE A 6 6.53 0.00 -1.26
CA PHE A 6 6.08 1.37 -1.51
C PHE A 6 5.05 1.82 -0.46
N THR A 7 4.03 0.99 -0.19
CA THR A 7 3.02 1.27 0.83
C THR A 7 3.64 1.30 2.23
N ALA A 8 4.46 0.30 2.60
CA ALA A 8 5.11 0.27 3.91
C ALA A 8 5.97 1.51 4.23
N ASN A 9 6.56 2.15 3.21
CA ASN A 9 7.26 3.42 3.41
C ASN A 9 6.31 4.57 3.74
N GLN A 10 5.08 4.55 3.22
CA GLN A 10 4.02 5.51 3.55
C GLN A 10 3.49 5.24 4.96
N GLU A 11 3.25 3.97 5.33
CA GLU A 11 2.84 3.57 6.69
C GLU A 11 3.86 3.99 7.75
N LYS A 12 5.13 3.89 7.45
CA LYS A 12 6.18 4.38 8.34
C LYS A 12 6.04 5.87 8.65
N GLU A 13 5.61 6.70 7.70
CA GLU A 13 5.35 8.12 7.94
C GLU A 13 4.06 8.32 8.75
N HIS A 14 3.01 7.49 8.58
CA HIS A 14 1.82 7.51 9.42
C HIS A 14 2.19 7.21 10.89
N GLY A 15 2.94 6.14 11.12
CA GLY A 15 3.44 5.82 12.45
C GLY A 15 4.26 6.95 13.08
N LYS A 16 5.13 7.61 12.30
CA LYS A 16 5.91 8.77 12.75
C LYS A 16 5.01 9.96 13.10
N ILE A 17 3.96 10.23 12.32
CA ILE A 17 3.01 11.31 12.60
C ILE A 17 2.35 11.07 13.96
N PHE A 18 1.83 9.87 14.22
CA PHE A 18 1.19 9.54 15.50
C PHE A 18 2.19 9.53 16.65
N TYR A 19 3.38 8.97 16.46
CA TYR A 19 4.43 8.98 17.47
C TYR A 19 4.85 10.39 17.88
N ASN A 20 4.82 11.37 16.97
CA ASN A 20 5.13 12.75 17.25
C ASN A 20 4.13 13.45 18.20
N PHE A 21 2.89 12.95 18.31
CA PHE A 21 1.92 13.46 19.29
C PHE A 21 2.27 13.07 20.73
N LEU A 22 3.17 12.11 20.92
CA LEU A 22 3.62 11.64 22.24
C LEU A 22 4.86 12.41 22.76
N LYS A 23 5.27 13.51 22.12
CA LYS A 23 6.50 14.24 22.49
C LYS A 23 6.51 14.75 23.92
N GLU A 24 5.36 15.14 24.45
CA GLU A 24 5.22 15.62 25.83
C GLU A 24 5.44 14.52 26.87
N MET A 25 5.32 13.25 26.45
CA MET A 25 5.56 12.05 27.27
C MET A 25 6.98 11.51 27.11
N THR A 26 7.90 12.31 26.59
CA THR A 26 9.30 11.89 26.38
C THR A 26 9.95 11.42 27.69
N GLY A 27 10.43 10.18 27.69
CA GLY A 27 11.04 9.56 28.89
C GLY A 27 10.09 8.71 29.72
N GLU A 28 8.79 8.70 29.39
CA GLU A 28 7.80 7.86 30.05
C GLU A 28 7.62 6.52 29.33
N ASN A 29 7.09 5.52 30.05
CA ASN A 29 6.69 4.25 29.48
C ASN A 29 5.18 4.22 29.31
N ILE A 30 4.72 3.84 28.11
CA ILE A 30 3.30 3.66 27.80
C ILE A 30 3.03 2.17 27.66
N THR A 31 2.01 1.67 28.36
CA THR A 31 1.51 0.30 28.17
C THR A 31 0.32 0.35 27.20
N ILE A 32 0.35 -0.50 26.18
CA ILE A 32 -0.69 -0.59 25.16
C ILE A 32 -1.16 -2.04 25.08
N ASP A 33 -2.47 -2.26 25.18
CA ASP A 33 -3.12 -3.53 24.83
C ASP A 33 -3.66 -3.43 23.39
N GLY A 34 -3.41 -4.43 22.57
CA GLY A 34 -3.88 -4.46 21.21
C GLY A 34 -3.94 -5.87 20.62
N SER A 35 -4.82 -6.06 19.64
CA SER A 35 -4.89 -7.25 18.80
C SER A 35 -4.48 -6.87 17.38
N TYR A 36 -3.63 -7.70 16.79
CA TYR A 36 -3.11 -7.45 15.45
C TYR A 36 -3.34 -8.66 14.56
N PRO A 37 -3.68 -8.48 13.27
CA PRO A 37 -3.80 -9.60 12.34
C PRO A 37 -2.45 -10.29 12.13
N VAL A 38 -2.49 -11.61 11.90
CA VAL A 38 -1.32 -12.42 11.55
C VAL A 38 -1.57 -13.01 10.17
N ASP A 39 -1.17 -12.26 9.13
CA ASP A 39 -1.41 -12.57 7.73
C ASP A 39 -0.15 -13.17 7.08
N ILE A 40 0.10 -14.45 7.35
CA ILE A 40 1.22 -15.19 6.77
C ILE A 40 0.68 -16.18 5.74
N TYR A 41 0.85 -15.88 4.46
CA TYR A 41 0.39 -16.69 3.35
C TYR A 41 1.50 -16.91 2.33
N ASP A 42 1.58 -18.11 1.75
CA ASP A 42 2.44 -18.42 0.59
C ASP A 42 1.80 -18.03 -0.74
N ASP A 43 0.56 -17.53 -0.72
CA ASP A 43 -0.23 -17.14 -1.88
C ASP A 43 -0.26 -15.62 -2.02
N VAL A 44 0.23 -15.11 -3.16
CA VAL A 44 0.33 -13.67 -3.43
C VAL A 44 -1.05 -13.00 -3.49
N LEU A 45 -2.07 -13.69 -4.02
CA LEU A 45 -3.43 -13.15 -4.08
C LEU A 45 -4.00 -12.96 -2.68
N LYS A 46 -3.82 -13.96 -1.80
CA LYS A 46 -4.22 -13.86 -0.38
C LYS A 46 -3.52 -12.71 0.32
N LEU A 47 -2.20 -12.56 0.13
CA LEU A 47 -1.44 -11.43 0.70
C LEU A 47 -1.98 -10.08 0.23
N LEU A 48 -2.31 -9.92 -1.06
CA LEU A 48 -2.89 -8.69 -1.59
C LEU A 48 -4.29 -8.42 -1.04
N ARG A 49 -5.13 -9.46 -0.91
CA ARG A 49 -6.50 -9.32 -0.36
C ARG A 49 -6.50 -9.03 1.14
N SER A 50 -5.61 -9.66 1.92
CA SER A 50 -5.44 -9.32 3.35
C SER A 50 -4.96 -7.89 3.53
N ALA A 51 -3.97 -7.44 2.75
CA ALA A 51 -3.52 -6.06 2.79
C ALA A 51 -4.67 -5.10 2.44
N GLN A 52 -5.41 -5.36 1.37
CA GLN A 52 -6.60 -4.59 1.00
C GLN A 52 -7.62 -4.49 2.14
N HIS A 53 -7.89 -5.62 2.79
CA HIS A 53 -8.85 -5.70 3.89
C HIS A 53 -8.39 -4.85 5.08
N ASN A 54 -7.14 -4.99 5.51
CA ASN A 54 -6.58 -4.26 6.65
C ASN A 54 -6.60 -2.75 6.40
N GLU A 55 -6.22 -2.29 5.22
CA GLU A 55 -6.29 -0.87 4.85
C GLU A 55 -7.74 -0.33 4.88
N PHE A 56 -8.71 -1.13 4.42
CA PHE A 56 -10.11 -0.73 4.47
C PHE A 56 -10.69 -0.73 5.88
N GLU A 57 -10.23 -1.60 6.79
CA GLU A 57 -10.58 -1.51 8.21
C GLU A 57 -10.03 -0.23 8.84
N GLU A 58 -8.81 0.18 8.49
CA GLU A 58 -8.24 1.45 8.95
C GLU A 58 -8.95 2.66 8.37
N PHE A 59 -9.36 2.60 7.09
CA PHE A 59 -10.18 3.63 6.47
C PHE A 59 -11.55 3.75 7.15
N GLU A 60 -12.23 2.61 7.45
CA GLU A 60 -13.56 2.54 8.06
C GLU A 60 -13.76 1.16 8.71
N PRO A 61 -13.90 1.02 10.05
CA PRO A 61 -14.23 2.10 11.01
C PRO A 61 -13.08 2.65 11.86
N VAL A 62 -11.87 2.04 11.84
CA VAL A 62 -10.86 2.21 12.90
C VAL A 62 -10.43 3.67 13.09
N TYR A 63 -9.92 4.33 12.06
CA TYR A 63 -9.47 5.71 12.21
C TYR A 63 -10.59 6.73 12.40
N PRO A 64 -11.78 6.62 11.78
CA PRO A 64 -12.93 7.45 12.13
C PRO A 64 -13.34 7.33 13.60
N ASP A 65 -13.34 6.13 14.18
CA ASP A 65 -13.66 5.92 15.59
C ASP A 65 -12.59 6.57 16.50
N PHE A 66 -11.32 6.40 16.19
CA PHE A 66 -10.23 7.08 16.91
C PHE A 66 -10.32 8.60 16.78
N ALA A 67 -10.72 9.11 15.63
CA ALA A 67 -10.95 10.55 15.44
C ALA A 67 -12.10 11.06 16.32
N ALA A 68 -13.18 10.28 16.44
CA ALA A 68 -14.33 10.63 17.30
C ALA A 68 -13.90 10.69 18.78
N VAL A 69 -13.17 9.69 19.26
CA VAL A 69 -12.63 9.66 20.64
C VAL A 69 -11.69 10.84 20.87
N ALA A 70 -10.73 11.08 19.99
CA ALA A 70 -9.80 12.20 20.12
C ALA A 70 -10.52 13.56 20.22
N ASN A 71 -11.57 13.75 19.41
CA ASN A 71 -12.40 14.98 19.48
C ASN A 71 -13.14 15.11 20.81
N GLN A 72 -13.70 14.00 21.34
CA GLN A 72 -14.39 13.99 22.63
C GLN A 72 -13.45 14.33 23.80
N GLU A 73 -12.21 13.88 23.70
CA GLU A 73 -11.14 14.15 24.70
C GLU A 73 -10.48 15.54 24.53
N GLY A 74 -10.88 16.32 23.52
CA GLY A 74 -10.34 17.66 23.25
C GLY A 74 -9.11 17.70 22.34
N PHE A 75 -8.64 16.56 21.83
CA PHE A 75 -7.50 16.46 20.91
C PHE A 75 -7.94 16.64 19.44
N THR A 76 -8.58 17.76 19.12
CA THR A 76 -9.19 17.99 17.80
C THR A 76 -8.21 17.94 16.63
N ASN A 77 -6.95 18.37 16.84
CA ASN A 77 -5.86 18.29 15.87
C ASN A 77 -5.48 16.82 15.57
N ILE A 78 -5.50 15.95 16.58
CA ILE A 78 -5.24 14.51 16.42
C ILE A 78 -6.42 13.86 15.70
N GLY A 79 -7.67 14.17 16.11
CA GLY A 79 -8.87 13.69 15.42
C GLY A 79 -8.89 14.08 13.94
N ALA A 80 -8.52 15.32 13.60
CA ALA A 80 -8.38 15.74 12.21
C ALA A 80 -7.32 14.92 11.45
N LYS A 81 -6.22 14.55 12.12
CA LYS A 81 -5.14 13.76 11.52
C LYS A 81 -5.57 12.33 11.23
N PHE A 82 -6.29 11.66 12.16
CA PHE A 82 -6.89 10.35 11.91
C PHE A 82 -7.80 10.38 10.67
N ASN A 83 -8.70 11.35 10.56
CA ASN A 83 -9.59 11.49 9.40
C ASN A 83 -8.85 11.77 8.08
N GLN A 84 -7.69 12.42 8.11
CA GLN A 84 -6.87 12.66 6.92
C GLN A 84 -6.15 11.39 6.49
N ILE A 85 -5.56 10.66 7.42
CA ILE A 85 -4.83 9.43 7.15
C ILE A 85 -5.82 8.33 6.70
N ALA A 86 -7.00 8.18 7.34
CA ALA A 86 -8.03 7.25 6.88
C ALA A 86 -8.29 7.33 5.35
N LYS A 87 -8.30 8.53 4.79
CA LYS A 87 -8.48 8.70 3.33
C LYS A 87 -7.27 8.18 2.52
N ILE A 88 -6.09 8.18 3.11
CA ILE A 88 -4.88 7.62 2.48
C ILE A 88 -4.98 6.10 2.51
N GLU A 89 -5.45 5.50 3.63
CA GLU A 89 -5.62 4.05 3.75
C GLU A 89 -6.62 3.52 2.70
N LYS A 90 -7.66 4.31 2.38
CA LYS A 90 -8.51 3.98 1.24
C LYS A 90 -7.72 3.86 -0.06
N THR A 91 -6.78 4.76 -0.32
CA THR A 91 -5.96 4.69 -1.55
C THR A 91 -4.99 3.53 -1.54
N HIS A 92 -4.51 3.12 -0.36
CA HIS A 92 -3.70 1.91 -0.18
C HIS A 92 -4.53 0.66 -0.46
N GLY A 93 -5.72 0.56 0.12
CA GLY A 93 -6.66 -0.54 -0.12
C GLY A 93 -7.07 -0.65 -1.59
N ASP A 94 -7.40 0.46 -2.25
CA ASP A 94 -7.70 0.51 -3.68
C ASP A 94 -6.49 0.02 -4.52
N ARG A 95 -5.27 0.38 -4.13
CA ARG A 95 -4.03 -0.06 -4.78
C ARG A 95 -3.84 -1.57 -4.67
N PHE A 96 -3.94 -2.14 -3.47
CA PHE A 96 -3.82 -3.59 -3.27
C PHE A 96 -4.92 -4.34 -3.98
N GLY A 97 -6.16 -3.84 -3.93
CA GLY A 97 -7.31 -4.41 -4.64
C GLY A 97 -7.10 -4.44 -6.15
N MET A 98 -6.63 -3.36 -6.74
CA MET A 98 -6.34 -3.30 -8.17
C MET A 98 -5.31 -4.38 -8.60
N PHE A 99 -4.23 -4.56 -7.83
CA PHE A 99 -3.25 -5.61 -8.14
C PHE A 99 -3.80 -7.02 -7.91
N ALA A 100 -4.62 -7.21 -6.89
CA ALA A 100 -5.32 -8.46 -6.64
C ALA A 100 -6.27 -8.82 -7.81
N ASP A 101 -7.08 -7.86 -8.26
CA ASP A 101 -8.01 -8.04 -9.39
C ASP A 101 -7.26 -8.40 -10.68
N LEU A 102 -6.16 -7.72 -10.98
CA LEU A 102 -5.34 -8.03 -12.14
C LEU A 102 -4.74 -9.44 -12.07
N LEU A 103 -4.31 -9.85 -10.88
CA LEU A 103 -3.75 -11.20 -10.67
C LEU A 103 -4.84 -12.27 -10.83
N GLU A 104 -5.98 -12.08 -10.20
CA GLU A 104 -7.13 -13.00 -10.22
C GLU A 104 -7.70 -13.18 -11.63
N GLN A 105 -7.72 -12.12 -12.43
CA GLN A 105 -8.13 -12.13 -13.83
C GLN A 105 -7.05 -12.66 -14.78
N GLY A 106 -5.87 -13.02 -14.30
CA GLY A 106 -4.73 -13.42 -15.15
C GLY A 106 -4.16 -12.28 -15.99
N LYS A 107 -4.48 -11.03 -15.64
CA LYS A 107 -4.12 -9.82 -16.39
C LYS A 107 -2.98 -9.01 -15.77
N LEU A 108 -2.32 -9.51 -14.71
CA LEU A 108 -1.23 -8.78 -14.07
C LEU A 108 -0.07 -8.49 -15.03
N PHE A 109 0.26 -9.45 -15.89
CA PHE A 109 1.35 -9.36 -16.88
C PHE A 109 0.88 -9.49 -18.34
N VAL A 110 -0.44 -9.55 -18.56
CA VAL A 110 -1.06 -9.70 -19.89
C VAL A 110 -2.11 -8.60 -20.08
N SER A 111 -2.24 -8.10 -21.30
CA SER A 111 -3.24 -7.12 -21.70
C SER A 111 -3.93 -7.57 -23.00
N ASP A 112 -5.18 -7.18 -23.19
CA ASP A 112 -5.94 -7.43 -24.42
C ASP A 112 -5.46 -6.52 -25.57
N VAL A 113 -4.67 -5.51 -25.26
CA VAL A 113 -4.08 -4.56 -26.21
C VAL A 113 -2.59 -4.40 -25.95
N GLU A 114 -1.88 -3.81 -26.88
CA GLU A 114 -0.47 -3.44 -26.70
C GLU A 114 -0.33 -2.40 -25.61
N GLU A 115 0.49 -2.68 -24.59
CA GLU A 115 0.79 -1.84 -23.44
C GLU A 115 2.30 -1.62 -23.31
N GLU A 116 2.71 -0.62 -22.57
CA GLU A 116 4.10 -0.44 -22.17
C GLU A 116 4.32 -1.02 -20.77
N TRP A 117 5.37 -1.84 -20.65
CA TRP A 117 5.76 -2.55 -19.45
C TRP A 117 7.13 -2.08 -18.98
N MET A 118 7.22 -1.49 -17.81
CA MET A 118 8.49 -1.03 -17.23
C MET A 118 9.06 -2.07 -16.27
N CYS A 119 10.33 -2.40 -16.44
CA CYS A 119 11.10 -3.15 -15.45
C CYS A 119 11.44 -2.24 -14.28
N LEU A 120 10.89 -2.49 -13.10
CA LEU A 120 11.12 -1.71 -11.89
C LEU A 120 12.57 -1.76 -11.36
N ASN A 121 13.37 -2.72 -11.86
CA ASN A 121 14.77 -2.84 -11.46
C ASN A 121 15.71 -1.91 -12.26
N CYS A 122 15.53 -1.83 -13.59
CA CYS A 122 16.47 -1.11 -14.45
C CYS A 122 15.84 0.01 -15.30
N GLY A 123 14.51 0.18 -15.24
CA GLY A 123 13.81 1.20 -16.02
C GLY A 123 13.57 0.84 -17.49
N TYR A 124 13.97 -0.35 -17.97
CA TYR A 124 13.69 -0.77 -19.34
C TYR A 124 12.20 -0.82 -19.61
N VAL A 125 11.76 -0.21 -20.70
CA VAL A 125 10.36 -0.22 -21.15
C VAL A 125 10.22 -1.12 -22.37
N HIS A 126 9.26 -2.04 -22.31
CA HIS A 126 8.91 -2.98 -23.36
C HIS A 126 7.47 -2.73 -23.82
N LYS A 127 7.25 -2.70 -25.12
CA LYS A 127 5.92 -2.50 -25.70
C LYS A 127 5.41 -3.80 -26.30
N SER A 128 4.32 -4.35 -25.72
CA SER A 128 3.74 -5.63 -26.10
C SER A 128 2.40 -5.84 -25.39
N SER A 129 1.62 -6.84 -25.80
CA SER A 129 0.45 -7.32 -25.07
C SER A 129 0.79 -8.15 -23.82
N GLU A 130 2.05 -8.57 -23.65
CA GLU A 130 2.51 -9.33 -22.49
C GLU A 130 3.87 -8.82 -21.99
N ALA A 131 4.00 -8.69 -20.67
CA ALA A 131 5.30 -8.36 -20.06
C ALA A 131 6.33 -9.47 -20.32
N PRO A 132 7.59 -9.14 -20.60
CA PRO A 132 8.64 -10.15 -20.84
C PRO A 132 8.79 -11.12 -19.67
N LYS A 133 9.02 -12.41 -19.95
CA LYS A 133 9.30 -13.43 -18.92
C LYS A 133 10.59 -13.13 -18.15
N SER A 134 11.54 -12.47 -18.82
CA SER A 134 12.79 -11.98 -18.24
C SER A 134 13.17 -10.67 -18.92
N CYS A 135 13.67 -9.73 -18.14
CA CYS A 135 14.12 -8.44 -18.66
C CYS A 135 15.36 -8.64 -19.57
N PRO A 136 15.32 -8.19 -20.86
CA PRO A 136 16.46 -8.38 -21.77
C PRO A 136 17.68 -7.54 -21.39
N VAL A 137 17.53 -6.55 -20.51
CA VAL A 137 18.65 -5.67 -20.08
C VAL A 137 19.30 -6.17 -18.80
N CYS A 138 18.52 -6.54 -17.78
CA CYS A 138 19.05 -6.87 -16.45
C CYS A 138 18.71 -8.29 -15.97
N SER A 139 18.09 -9.11 -16.81
CA SER A 139 17.76 -10.53 -16.58
C SER A 139 16.81 -10.78 -15.39
N HIS A 140 16.20 -9.76 -14.80
CA HIS A 140 15.21 -9.94 -13.73
C HIS A 140 13.92 -10.57 -14.29
N PRO A 141 13.24 -11.45 -13.52
CA PRO A 141 12.07 -12.17 -13.98
C PRO A 141 10.86 -11.23 -14.16
N GLN A 142 9.81 -11.76 -14.85
CA GLN A 142 8.57 -11.06 -15.17
C GLN A 142 7.94 -10.29 -13.98
N GLY A 143 8.08 -10.81 -12.77
CA GLY A 143 7.57 -10.17 -11.55
C GLY A 143 8.15 -8.77 -11.25
N TYR A 144 9.20 -8.36 -11.96
CA TYR A 144 9.74 -7.00 -11.89
C TYR A 144 9.09 -6.03 -12.87
N PHE A 145 8.19 -6.50 -13.74
CA PHE A 145 7.49 -5.63 -14.68
C PHE A 145 6.17 -5.13 -14.11
N VAL A 146 5.84 -3.91 -14.44
CA VAL A 146 4.54 -3.28 -14.20
C VAL A 146 4.13 -2.51 -15.44
N ARG A 147 2.82 -2.33 -15.68
CA ARG A 147 2.37 -1.40 -16.72
C ARG A 147 2.95 -0.02 -16.46
N LEU A 148 3.49 0.63 -17.48
CA LEU A 148 4.15 1.93 -17.33
C LEU A 148 3.25 2.95 -16.61
N LYS A 149 1.97 3.00 -16.95
CA LYS A 149 0.95 3.86 -16.31
C LYS A 149 0.72 3.60 -14.81
N LEU A 150 1.16 2.46 -14.29
CA LEU A 150 1.10 2.09 -12.86
C LEU A 150 2.44 2.25 -12.16
N ALA A 151 3.50 2.57 -12.89
CA ALA A 151 4.82 2.75 -12.31
C ALA A 151 4.90 4.13 -11.63
N PRO A 152 5.56 4.22 -10.46
CA PRO A 152 5.77 5.50 -9.79
C PRO A 152 6.69 6.41 -10.63
N PHE A 153 6.39 7.71 -10.64
CA PHE A 153 7.23 8.76 -11.25
C PHE A 153 7.43 8.64 -12.77
N THR A 154 6.50 8.04 -13.48
CA THR A 154 6.51 8.04 -14.95
C THR A 154 5.81 9.26 -15.51
N THR A 155 6.33 9.83 -16.60
CA THR A 155 5.61 10.80 -17.43
C THR A 155 4.71 10.04 -18.38
N LEU A 156 3.42 10.30 -18.34
CA LEU A 156 2.44 9.81 -19.31
C LEU A 156 2.45 10.67 -20.56
#